data_2d0fa02a3b889c2963f7715aae0b52e1
#
_entry.id   2d0fa02a3b889c2963f7715aae0b52e1
#
_cell.length_a   1.000
_cell.length_b   1.000
_cell.length_c   1.000
_cell.angle_alpha   90.00
_cell.angle_beta   90.00
_cell.angle_gamma   90.00
#
_symmetry.space_group_name_H-M   'P 1'
#
loop_
_entity.id
_entity.type
_entity.pdbx_description
1 polymer ?
#
loop_
_entity_poly.entity_id
_entity_poly.type
_entity_poly.pdbx_seq_one_letter_code
_entity_poly.pdbx_strand_id
1 'polypeptide(L)'
;ELCKVRITHILNVHDAGVIINPALATAQVHGGMGMGIGWALYEELLVDPATGRVHNNNLLDYKFPTTCDIPDLDCAFVETQEPSGVYGNKSLGEPPLISPAPALRNAVLDATGVAVNAIPMTPKLLFEEFVKAGLVKG
;
A
#
# COMPACT_ATOMS: atom_id res chain seq x y z
N GLU A 1 -11.54 1.78 -18.97
CA GLU A 1 -10.32 2.51 -18.61
C GLU A 1 -9.20 1.49 -18.43
N LEU A 2 -8.24 1.50 -19.33
CA LEU A 2 -7.21 0.48 -19.41
C LEU A 2 -6.23 0.59 -18.24
N CYS A 3 -5.96 -0.56 -17.63
CA CYS A 3 -4.89 -0.74 -16.63
C CYS A 3 -5.04 0.07 -15.33
N LYS A 4 -6.26 0.45 -14.94
CA LYS A 4 -6.53 1.06 -13.64
C LYS A 4 -6.88 -0.02 -12.60
N VAL A 5 -6.15 -0.06 -11.50
CA VAL A 5 -6.48 -0.90 -10.35
C VAL A 5 -7.56 -0.21 -9.53
N ARG A 6 -8.60 -0.95 -9.18
CA ARG A 6 -9.60 -0.56 -8.19
C ARG A 6 -9.59 -1.58 -7.06
N ILE A 7 -9.20 -1.14 -5.89
CA ILE A 7 -9.27 -1.96 -4.69
C ILE A 7 -10.71 -1.92 -4.20
N THR A 8 -11.31 -3.07 -3.99
CA THR A 8 -12.68 -3.17 -3.45
C THR A 8 -12.68 -3.31 -1.94
N HIS A 9 -11.72 -4.05 -1.40
CA HIS A 9 -11.59 -4.33 0.01
C HIS A 9 -10.16 -4.75 0.33
N ILE A 10 -9.70 -4.44 1.55
CA ILE A 10 -8.42 -4.88 2.08
C ILE A 10 -8.55 -5.18 3.57
N LEU A 11 -8.08 -6.34 3.98
CA LEU A 11 -7.99 -6.75 5.37
C LEU A 11 -6.52 -6.79 5.80
N ASN A 12 -6.20 -6.17 6.92
CA ASN A 12 -4.86 -6.23 7.51
C ASN A 12 -4.94 -6.88 8.91
N VAL A 13 -4.16 -7.93 9.12
CA VAL A 13 -4.15 -8.69 10.38
C VAL A 13 -2.82 -8.48 11.08
N HIS A 14 -2.86 -8.02 12.33
CA HIS A 14 -1.67 -7.69 13.10
C HIS A 14 -1.60 -8.45 14.43
N ASP A 15 -0.41 -8.91 14.75
CA ASP A 15 -0.01 -9.22 16.11
C ASP A 15 0.73 -8.01 16.69
N ALA A 16 0.01 -7.20 17.44
CA ALA A 16 0.57 -6.05 18.18
C ALA A 16 0.66 -6.32 19.69
N GLY A 17 0.69 -7.59 20.07
CA GLY A 17 0.63 -7.99 21.47
C GLY A 17 -0.73 -7.64 22.07
N VAL A 18 -0.75 -7.24 23.34
CA VAL A 18 -1.98 -6.77 23.99
C VAL A 18 -2.41 -5.42 23.42
N ILE A 19 -3.65 -5.32 22.97
CA ILE A 19 -4.21 -4.08 22.43
C ILE A 19 -4.74 -3.21 23.59
N ILE A 20 -4.01 -2.16 23.91
CA ILE A 20 -4.33 -1.28 25.03
C ILE A 20 -5.57 -0.41 24.73
N ASN A 21 -5.65 0.11 23.49
CA ASN A 21 -6.76 0.92 23.03
C ASN A 21 -7.18 0.48 21.62
N PRO A 22 -8.26 -0.31 21.48
CA PRO A 22 -8.71 -0.83 20.19
C PRO A 22 -9.03 0.24 19.16
N ALA A 23 -9.65 1.36 19.56
CA ALA A 23 -10.01 2.44 18.64
C ALA A 23 -8.78 3.12 18.04
N LEU A 24 -7.78 3.43 18.87
CA LEU A 24 -6.52 4.03 18.40
C LEU A 24 -5.68 3.03 17.59
N ALA A 25 -5.65 1.76 17.98
CA ALA A 25 -4.97 0.70 17.23
C ALA A 25 -5.57 0.54 15.84
N THR A 26 -6.91 0.47 15.73
CA THR A 26 -7.62 0.41 14.44
C THR A 26 -7.32 1.64 13.58
N ALA A 27 -7.35 2.84 14.14
CA ALA A 27 -7.04 4.07 13.42
C ALA A 27 -5.59 4.07 12.89
N GLN A 28 -4.64 3.57 13.68
CA GLN A 28 -3.24 3.42 13.26
C GLN A 28 -3.10 2.45 12.09
N VAL A 29 -3.79 1.30 12.16
CA VAL A 29 -3.76 0.30 11.06
C VAL A 29 -4.36 0.88 9.79
N HIS A 30 -5.51 1.53 9.86
CA HIS A 30 -6.15 2.15 8.69
C HIS A 30 -5.27 3.24 8.06
N GLY A 31 -4.62 4.07 8.89
CA GLY A 31 -3.66 5.08 8.41
C GLY A 31 -2.46 4.45 7.68
N GLY A 32 -1.87 3.40 8.27
CA GLY A 32 -0.77 2.65 7.64
C GLY A 32 -1.18 1.98 6.34
N MET A 33 -2.39 1.40 6.28
CA MET A 33 -2.93 0.82 5.04
C MET A 33 -3.09 1.88 3.94
N GLY A 34 -3.61 3.07 4.28
CA GLY A 34 -3.73 4.18 3.34
C GLY A 34 -2.38 4.62 2.77
N MET A 35 -1.34 4.72 3.61
CA MET A 35 0.03 4.99 3.16
C MET A 35 0.57 3.88 2.24
N GLY A 36 0.37 2.61 2.60
CA GLY A 36 0.81 1.48 1.79
C GLY A 36 0.10 1.39 0.44
N ILE A 37 -1.17 1.77 0.35
CA ILE A 37 -1.92 1.94 -0.91
C ILE A 37 -1.29 3.07 -1.74
N GLY A 38 -0.95 4.18 -1.11
CA GLY A 38 -0.25 5.29 -1.75
C GLY A 38 1.03 4.83 -2.44
N TRP A 39 1.91 4.17 -1.73
CA TRP A 39 3.16 3.64 -2.27
C TRP A 39 2.94 2.62 -3.40
N ALA A 40 1.92 1.78 -3.26
CA ALA A 40 1.66 0.73 -4.24
C ALA A 40 1.16 1.26 -5.59
N LEU A 41 0.35 2.34 -5.60
CA LEU A 41 -0.43 2.73 -6.76
C LEU A 41 -0.21 4.17 -7.26
N TYR A 42 0.27 5.09 -6.40
CA TYR A 42 0.21 6.54 -6.69
C TYR A 42 1.54 7.28 -6.51
N GLU A 43 2.27 6.99 -5.42
CA GLU A 43 3.35 7.85 -4.96
C GLU A 43 4.66 7.55 -5.68
N GLU A 44 5.14 8.51 -6.45
CA GLU A 44 6.42 8.45 -7.15
C GLU A 44 7.19 9.74 -6.94
N LEU A 45 8.41 9.63 -6.45
CA LEU A 45 9.33 10.77 -6.34
C LEU A 45 10.17 10.89 -7.61
N LEU A 46 9.93 11.95 -8.39
CA LEU A 46 10.64 12.20 -9.64
C LEU A 46 11.90 13.02 -9.37
N VAL A 47 13.05 12.36 -9.42
CA VAL A 47 14.36 12.98 -9.16
C VAL A 47 15.17 13.06 -10.45
N ASP A 48 15.72 14.23 -10.73
CA ASP A 48 16.71 14.41 -11.78
C ASP A 48 18.03 13.72 -11.39
N PRO A 49 18.45 12.68 -12.09
CA PRO A 49 19.65 11.91 -11.71
C PRO A 49 20.96 12.69 -11.84
N ALA A 50 20.98 13.77 -12.64
CA ALA A 50 22.18 14.59 -12.83
C ALA A 50 22.37 15.62 -11.72
N THR A 51 21.28 16.16 -11.20
CA THR A 51 21.31 17.28 -10.24
C THR A 51 20.80 16.93 -8.85
N GLY A 52 20.12 15.80 -8.69
CA GLY A 52 19.41 15.42 -7.45
C GLY A 52 18.15 16.25 -7.19
N ARG A 53 17.74 17.11 -8.12
CA ARG A 53 16.55 17.96 -7.97
C ARG A 53 15.27 17.12 -8.05
N VAL A 54 14.38 17.32 -7.10
CA VAL A 54 13.04 16.74 -7.13
C VAL A 54 12.13 17.59 -8.00
N HIS A 55 11.49 17.00 -9.01
CA HIS A 55 10.60 17.70 -9.95
C HIS A 55 9.20 17.91 -9.38
N ASN A 56 8.69 16.97 -8.60
CA ASN A 56 7.34 16.97 -8.04
C ASN A 56 7.35 17.21 -6.52
N ASN A 57 8.06 18.23 -6.07
CA ASN A 57 8.22 18.61 -4.66
C ASN A 57 7.08 19.46 -4.11
N ASN A 58 5.89 19.30 -4.63
CA ASN A 58 4.71 20.06 -4.23
C ASN A 58 3.44 19.21 -4.32
N LEU A 59 2.38 19.59 -3.59
CA LEU A 59 1.13 18.82 -3.53
C LEU A 59 0.27 18.87 -4.80
N LEU A 60 0.62 19.70 -5.78
CA LEU A 60 -0.04 19.69 -7.09
C LEU A 60 0.46 18.52 -7.93
N ASP A 61 1.75 18.24 -7.89
CA ASP A 61 2.41 17.26 -8.76
C ASP A 61 2.65 15.93 -8.08
N TYR A 62 2.98 15.92 -6.79
CA TYR A 62 3.10 14.69 -6.00
C TYR A 62 1.72 14.10 -5.71
N LYS A 63 1.47 12.89 -6.21
CA LYS A 63 0.17 12.24 -6.08
C LYS A 63 0.17 11.29 -4.90
N PHE A 64 -0.86 11.38 -4.09
CA PHE A 64 -1.18 10.43 -3.02
C PHE A 64 -2.69 10.13 -3.04
N PRO A 65 -3.14 9.01 -2.45
CA PRO A 65 -4.54 8.65 -2.48
C PRO A 65 -5.40 9.65 -1.71
N THR A 66 -6.57 9.95 -2.27
CA THR A 66 -7.61 10.73 -1.59
C THR A 66 -8.62 9.79 -0.93
N THR A 67 -9.56 10.34 -0.17
CA THR A 67 -10.66 9.56 0.42
C THR A 67 -11.50 8.81 -0.61
N CYS A 68 -11.53 9.27 -1.87
CA CYS A 68 -12.23 8.60 -2.96
C CYS A 68 -11.47 7.40 -3.52
N ASP A 69 -10.19 7.28 -3.23
CA ASP A 69 -9.31 6.21 -3.71
C ASP A 69 -9.15 5.09 -2.67
N ILE A 70 -9.48 5.38 -1.41
CA ILE A 70 -9.38 4.41 -0.31
C ILE A 70 -10.60 3.48 -0.35
N PRO A 71 -10.38 2.15 -0.36
CA PRO A 71 -11.45 1.16 -0.32
C PRO A 71 -12.01 0.99 1.10
N ASP A 72 -12.92 0.03 1.26
CA ASP A 72 -13.28 -0.46 2.59
C ASP A 72 -12.06 -1.11 3.24
N LEU A 73 -11.70 -0.61 4.42
CA LEU A 73 -10.56 -1.05 5.21
C LEU A 73 -11.04 -1.83 6.42
N ASP A 74 -10.59 -3.08 6.54
CA ASP A 74 -10.77 -3.89 7.74
C ASP A 74 -9.44 -4.19 8.41
N CYS A 75 -9.46 -4.29 9.73
CA CYS A 75 -8.34 -4.80 10.48
C CYS A 75 -8.79 -5.81 11.53
N ALA A 76 -7.89 -6.76 11.81
CA ALA A 76 -8.05 -7.70 12.91
C ALA A 76 -6.75 -7.78 13.70
N PHE A 77 -6.87 -8.09 14.98
CA PHE A 77 -5.73 -8.26 15.87
C PHE A 77 -5.66 -9.69 16.38
N VAL A 78 -4.46 -10.24 16.33
CA VAL A 78 -4.11 -11.48 17.03
C VAL A 78 -3.39 -11.04 18.30
N GLU A 79 -4.03 -11.17 19.43
CA GLU A 79 -3.42 -10.77 20.70
C GLU A 79 -2.49 -11.88 21.22
N THR A 80 -1.24 -11.52 21.36
CA THR A 80 -0.22 -12.30 22.08
C THR A 80 0.28 -11.50 23.26
N GLN A 81 1.03 -12.11 24.14
CA GLN A 81 1.64 -11.40 25.26
C GLN A 81 3.15 -11.34 25.07
N GLU A 82 3.68 -10.10 24.88
CA GLU A 82 5.12 -9.90 24.75
C GLU A 82 5.74 -9.66 26.13
N PRO A 83 6.58 -10.57 26.64
CA PRO A 83 7.12 -10.44 28.00
C PRO A 83 8.03 -9.22 28.21
N SER A 84 8.67 -8.73 27.13
CA SER A 84 9.53 -7.53 27.17
C SER A 84 8.78 -6.24 26.92
N GLY A 85 7.53 -6.33 26.46
CA GLY A 85 6.68 -5.17 26.15
C GLY A 85 5.96 -4.62 27.38
N VAL A 86 5.75 -3.29 27.41
CA VAL A 86 4.94 -2.66 28.46
C VAL A 86 3.50 -3.17 28.35
N TYR A 87 2.98 -3.74 29.42
CA TYR A 87 1.68 -4.43 29.45
C TYR A 87 1.49 -5.55 28.41
N GLY A 88 2.60 -6.11 27.89
CA GLY A 88 2.54 -7.18 26.90
C GLY A 88 2.29 -6.71 25.46
N ASN A 89 2.43 -5.42 25.16
CA ASN A 89 2.23 -4.88 23.83
C ASN A 89 3.46 -5.06 22.92
N LYS A 90 3.25 -4.94 21.62
CA LYS A 90 4.28 -4.83 20.57
C LYS A 90 4.08 -3.52 19.80
N SER A 91 5.09 -3.16 19.00
CA SER A 91 5.01 -1.98 18.13
C SER A 91 3.88 -2.10 17.09
N LEU A 92 3.16 -1.02 16.88
CA LEU A 92 2.08 -0.92 15.89
C LEU A 92 2.23 0.33 14.99
N GLY A 93 3.29 1.12 15.15
CA GLY A 93 3.45 2.38 14.41
C GLY A 93 3.54 2.18 12.89
N GLU A 94 4.57 1.48 12.44
CA GLU A 94 4.87 1.31 11.00
C GLU A 94 4.46 -0.06 10.41
N PRO A 95 4.35 -1.18 11.15
CA PRO A 95 4.00 -2.47 10.57
C PRO A 95 2.77 -2.47 9.66
N PRO A 96 1.71 -1.66 9.91
CA PRO A 96 0.53 -1.63 9.06
C PRO A 96 0.75 -1.18 7.62
N LEU A 97 1.81 -0.42 7.34
CA LEU A 97 2.08 0.06 5.98
C LEU A 97 2.89 -0.92 5.12
N ILE A 98 3.53 -1.93 5.73
CA ILE A 98 4.45 -2.83 5.03
C ILE A 98 3.70 -3.81 4.13
N SER A 99 2.58 -4.36 4.60
CA SER A 99 1.85 -5.42 3.93
C SER A 99 0.98 -5.01 2.74
N PRO A 100 0.42 -3.78 2.62
CA PRO A 100 -0.49 -3.44 1.53
C PRO A 100 0.15 -3.52 0.14
N ALA A 101 1.37 -3.01 -0.04
CA ALA A 101 2.01 -3.00 -1.35
C ALA A 101 2.25 -4.43 -1.91
N PRO A 102 2.85 -5.39 -1.17
CA PRO A 102 2.98 -6.75 -1.64
C PRO A 102 1.63 -7.47 -1.80
N ALA A 103 0.63 -7.17 -0.97
CA ALA A 103 -0.71 -7.74 -1.12
C ALA A 103 -1.38 -7.28 -2.42
N LEU A 104 -1.31 -6.00 -2.72
CA LEU A 104 -1.84 -5.43 -3.99
C LEU A 104 -1.09 -5.98 -5.21
N ARG A 105 0.23 -6.08 -5.13
CA ARG A 105 1.03 -6.72 -6.19
C ARG A 105 0.58 -8.16 -6.44
N ASN A 106 0.33 -8.94 -5.39
CA ASN A 106 -0.13 -10.32 -5.51
C ASN A 106 -1.56 -10.40 -6.03
N ALA A 107 -2.45 -9.47 -5.66
CA ALA A 107 -3.79 -9.38 -6.21
C ALA A 107 -3.79 -9.06 -7.72
N VAL A 108 -2.88 -8.18 -8.18
CA VAL A 108 -2.68 -7.91 -9.61
C VAL A 108 -2.17 -9.16 -10.33
N LEU A 109 -1.23 -9.90 -9.73
CA LEU A 109 -0.74 -11.15 -10.29
C LEU A 109 -1.87 -12.19 -10.42
N ASP A 110 -2.67 -12.35 -9.36
CA ASP A 110 -3.79 -13.30 -9.35
C ASP A 110 -4.85 -12.94 -10.42
N ALA A 111 -5.18 -11.66 -10.52
CA ALA A 111 -6.18 -11.19 -11.49
C ALA A 111 -5.73 -11.26 -12.96
N THR A 112 -4.44 -11.17 -13.23
CA THR A 112 -3.92 -10.98 -14.61
C THR A 112 -2.94 -12.04 -15.06
N GLY A 113 -2.34 -12.80 -14.14
CA GLY A 113 -1.23 -13.71 -14.41
C GLY A 113 0.11 -13.00 -14.65
N VAL A 114 0.16 -11.66 -14.54
CA VAL A 114 1.37 -10.86 -14.82
C VAL A 114 2.05 -10.42 -13.52
N ALA A 115 3.31 -10.79 -13.37
CA ALA A 115 4.13 -10.44 -12.20
C ALA A 115 4.74 -9.04 -12.36
N VAL A 116 4.10 -8.02 -11.81
CA VAL A 116 4.66 -6.66 -11.75
C VAL A 116 5.54 -6.54 -10.52
N ASN A 117 6.82 -6.24 -10.71
CA ASN A 117 7.83 -6.18 -9.64
C ASN A 117 8.38 -4.76 -9.42
N ALA A 118 7.57 -3.75 -9.71
CA ALA A 118 7.89 -2.35 -9.46
C ALA A 118 6.67 -1.62 -8.87
N ILE A 119 6.91 -0.59 -8.10
CA ILE A 119 5.92 0.33 -7.55
C ILE A 119 6.35 1.78 -7.85
N PRO A 120 5.39 2.72 -7.95
CA PRO A 120 3.96 2.49 -7.93
C PRO A 120 3.45 1.78 -9.20
N MET A 121 2.47 0.88 -9.05
CA MET A 121 1.81 0.19 -10.16
C MET A 121 0.84 1.13 -10.87
N THR A 122 1.38 2.18 -11.47
CA THR A 122 0.61 3.17 -12.21
C THR A 122 -0.06 2.54 -13.44
N PRO A 123 -1.14 3.13 -13.97
CA PRO A 123 -1.76 2.65 -15.21
C PRO A 123 -0.78 2.54 -16.38
N LYS A 124 0.23 3.44 -16.46
CA LYS A 124 1.29 3.39 -17.46
C LYS A 124 2.16 2.15 -17.29
N LEU A 125 2.68 1.93 -16.08
CA LEU A 125 3.52 0.77 -15.79
C LEU A 125 2.76 -0.54 -16.04
N LEU A 126 1.52 -0.63 -15.58
CA LEU A 126 0.68 -1.80 -15.79
C LEU A 126 0.43 -2.05 -17.28
N PHE A 127 0.14 -1.02 -18.05
CA PHE A 127 -0.02 -1.14 -19.50
C PHE A 127 1.24 -1.69 -20.17
N GLU A 128 2.40 -1.13 -19.85
CA GLU A 128 3.69 -1.58 -20.39
C GLU A 128 3.98 -3.06 -20.07
N GLU A 129 3.74 -3.48 -18.82
CA GLU A 129 3.93 -4.87 -18.40
C GLU A 129 2.90 -5.83 -19.03
N PHE A 130 1.66 -5.39 -19.20
CA PHE A 130 0.61 -6.20 -19.84
C PHE A 130 0.84 -6.35 -21.36
N VAL A 131 1.37 -5.32 -22.02
CA VAL A 131 1.80 -5.43 -23.43
C VAL A 131 2.96 -6.42 -23.57
N LYS A 132 3.99 -6.33 -22.70
CA LYS A 132 5.11 -7.28 -22.70
C LYS A 132 4.65 -8.72 -22.47
N ALA A 133 3.65 -8.92 -21.63
CA ALA A 133 3.06 -10.23 -21.36
C ALA A 133 2.05 -10.71 -22.43
N GLY A 134 1.74 -9.89 -23.43
CA GLY A 134 0.77 -10.21 -24.48
C GLY A 134 -0.68 -10.18 -24.03
N LEU A 135 -0.98 -9.63 -22.87
CA LEU A 135 -2.33 -9.52 -22.32
C LEU A 135 -3.14 -8.40 -22.98
N VAL A 136 -2.47 -7.36 -23.43
CA VAL A 136 -3.05 -6.20 -24.12
C VAL A 136 -2.25 -5.96 -25.41
N LYS A 137 -2.95 -5.54 -26.47
CA LYS A 137 -2.29 -5.09 -27.71
C LYS A 137 -1.83 -3.65 -27.54
N GLY A 138 -0.56 -3.40 -27.80
CA GLY A 138 0.06 -2.07 -27.82
C GLY A 138 -0.29 -1.27 -29.08
#